data_a1c7e98b8ebb06e0ff72c9f6e0babcff
#
_entry.id   a1c7e98b8ebb06e0ff72c9f6e0babcff
#
_cell.length_a   1.000
_cell.length_b   1.000
_cell.length_c   1.000
_cell.angle_alpha   90.00
_cell.angle_beta   90.00
_cell.angle_gamma   90.00
#
_symmetry.space_group_name_H-M   'P 1'
#
loop_
_entity.id
_entity.type
_entity.pdbx_description
1 polymer ?
#
loop_
_entity_poly.entity_id
_entity_poly.type
_entity_poly.pdbx_seq_one_letter_code
_entity_poly.pdbx_strand_id
1 'polypeptide(L)'
;MILIGTTEANSPFRFAELDVLDDPNIVYNFHFYDPVSFTHQLAPFSEEMMKYNRKIHYPGEIPDFIDFVKDNRQWCDRYTHTEWDTYIDRSLILKYLNGVFEFVNHTGKEVYCGEYGVVDEADMADRIAWLRDFQEILEEHHIGRAYWNYKIMNFGLVDRSGKVIDDELRKTVFNETGLPDNI
;
A
#
# COMPACT_ATOMS: atom_id res chain seq x y z
N MET A 1 16.63 1.50 18.17
CA MET A 1 15.78 2.05 17.11
C MET A 1 14.33 1.98 17.56
N ILE A 2 13.56 3.04 17.40
CA ILE A 2 12.14 3.15 17.75
C ILE A 2 11.38 3.53 16.47
N LEU A 3 10.34 2.78 16.15
CA LEU A 3 9.42 3.14 15.06
C LEU A 3 8.25 3.95 15.65
N ILE A 4 8.00 5.13 15.09
CA ILE A 4 6.87 5.99 15.44
C ILE A 4 5.95 6.07 14.24
N GLY A 5 4.73 5.60 14.41
CA GLY A 5 3.71 5.63 13.37
C GLY A 5 2.68 6.73 13.59
N THR A 6 1.92 7.00 12.55
CA THR A 6 0.79 7.93 12.57
C THR A 6 -0.46 7.27 13.17
N THR A 7 -1.47 8.06 13.42
CA THR A 7 -2.82 7.57 13.74
C THR A 7 -3.45 6.85 12.52
N GLU A 8 -4.65 6.29 12.70
CA GLU A 8 -5.41 5.63 11.63
C GLU A 8 -4.60 4.50 10.93
N ALA A 9 -4.12 3.55 11.75
CA ALA A 9 -3.35 2.39 11.28
C ALA A 9 -2.07 2.77 10.49
N ASN A 10 -1.33 3.76 10.96
CA ASN A 10 -0.14 4.29 10.32
C ASN A 10 -0.39 4.93 8.94
N SER A 11 -1.50 5.64 8.81
CA SER A 11 -1.89 6.28 7.55
C SER A 11 -0.86 7.30 7.04
N PRO A 12 -0.44 7.27 5.77
CA PRO A 12 0.46 8.27 5.19
C PRO A 12 -0.15 9.67 5.16
N PHE A 13 -1.48 9.78 5.16
CA PHE A 13 -2.19 11.07 5.15
C PHE A 13 -2.07 11.86 6.46
N ARG A 14 -1.57 11.23 7.53
CA ARG A 14 -1.40 11.84 8.85
C ARG A 14 0.03 12.28 9.15
N PHE A 15 0.94 12.24 8.19
CA PHE A 15 2.34 12.61 8.41
C PHE A 15 2.53 14.07 8.83
N ALA A 16 1.69 14.99 8.35
CA ALA A 16 1.72 16.39 8.75
C ALA A 16 1.36 16.62 10.25
N GLU A 17 0.78 15.63 10.92
CA GLU A 17 0.40 15.69 12.33
C GLU A 17 1.49 15.16 13.28
N LEU A 18 2.58 14.63 12.75
CA LEU A 18 3.65 14.06 13.54
C LEU A 18 4.56 15.13 14.14
N ASP A 19 4.81 15.02 15.43
CA ASP A 19 5.88 15.77 16.09
C ASP A 19 7.25 15.27 15.64
N VAL A 20 8.14 16.19 15.30
CA VAL A 20 9.54 15.88 14.95
C VAL A 20 10.36 15.84 16.23
N LEU A 21 10.76 14.62 16.61
CA LEU A 21 11.55 14.40 17.81
C LEU A 21 13.07 14.47 17.50
N ASP A 22 13.82 15.09 18.42
CA ASP A 22 15.28 15.20 18.29
C ASP A 22 15.99 13.98 18.94
N ASP A 23 15.77 12.81 18.34
CA ASP A 23 16.45 11.56 18.71
C ASP A 23 16.91 10.83 17.45
N PRO A 24 18.19 10.48 17.30
CA PRO A 24 18.71 9.78 16.13
C PRO A 24 18.28 8.30 16.03
N ASN A 25 17.67 7.75 17.06
CA ASN A 25 17.20 6.37 17.06
C ASN A 25 15.75 6.21 16.60
N ILE A 26 15.09 7.31 16.19
CA ILE A 26 13.71 7.30 15.74
C ILE A 26 13.67 7.19 14.21
N VAL A 27 12.83 6.26 13.74
CA VAL A 27 12.39 6.13 12.35
C VAL A 27 10.88 6.28 12.31
N TYR A 28 10.38 7.13 11.42
CA TYR A 28 8.95 7.33 11.27
C TYR A 28 8.36 6.26 10.36
N ASN A 29 7.16 5.77 10.68
CA ASN A 29 6.56 4.62 10.02
C ASN A 29 5.20 4.95 9.43
N PHE A 30 4.93 4.41 8.25
CA PHE A 30 3.58 4.37 7.66
C PHE A 30 3.28 2.99 7.09
N HIS A 31 1.99 2.73 6.87
CA HIS A 31 1.49 1.61 6.09
C HIS A 31 0.81 2.14 4.83
N PHE A 32 0.88 1.39 3.74
CA PHE A 32 0.30 1.84 2.48
C PHE A 32 -0.53 0.76 1.79
N TYR A 33 -1.82 1.00 1.75
CA TYR A 33 -2.79 0.14 1.10
C TYR A 33 -3.80 0.91 0.23
N ASP A 34 -3.42 2.11 -0.22
CA ASP A 34 -4.33 2.98 -0.94
C ASP A 34 -4.16 2.90 -2.47
N PRO A 35 -5.28 3.00 -3.21
CA PRO A 35 -6.65 3.02 -2.69
C PRO A 35 -7.12 1.62 -2.29
N VAL A 36 -7.80 1.51 -1.16
CA VAL A 36 -8.30 0.23 -0.63
C VAL A 36 -9.33 -0.42 -1.55
N SER A 37 -10.01 0.35 -2.40
CA SER A 37 -10.88 -0.18 -3.45
C SER A 37 -10.17 -1.15 -4.38
N PHE A 38 -8.85 -1.00 -4.58
CA PHE A 38 -8.00 -1.91 -5.33
C PHE A 38 -7.28 -2.91 -4.41
N THR A 39 -6.52 -2.41 -3.43
CA THR A 39 -5.63 -3.27 -2.63
C THR A 39 -6.37 -4.25 -1.72
N HIS A 40 -7.64 -3.94 -1.38
CA HIS A 40 -8.53 -4.78 -0.58
C HIS A 40 -9.79 -5.19 -1.35
N GLN A 41 -9.78 -5.10 -2.68
CA GLN A 41 -10.94 -5.49 -3.49
C GLN A 41 -11.40 -6.91 -3.15
N LEU A 42 -12.71 -7.08 -2.94
CA LEU A 42 -13.34 -8.36 -2.63
C LEU A 42 -12.77 -9.07 -1.39
N ALA A 43 -12.01 -8.37 -0.54
CA ALA A 43 -11.37 -8.97 0.63
C ALA A 43 -12.41 -9.56 1.60
N PRO A 44 -12.34 -10.87 1.90
CA PRO A 44 -13.37 -11.55 2.71
C PRO A 44 -13.41 -11.11 4.18
N PHE A 45 -12.39 -10.38 4.64
CA PHE A 45 -12.28 -9.81 5.99
C PHE A 45 -12.77 -8.35 6.06
N SER A 46 -13.13 -7.72 4.93
CA SER A 46 -13.69 -6.37 4.86
C SER A 46 -15.13 -6.39 4.39
N GLU A 47 -16.07 -6.11 5.30
CA GLU A 47 -17.49 -6.03 4.97
C GLU A 47 -17.77 -4.95 3.91
N GLU A 48 -17.05 -3.83 3.97
CA GLU A 48 -17.16 -2.72 3.04
C GLU A 48 -16.76 -3.15 1.63
N MET A 49 -15.62 -3.80 1.49
CA MET A 49 -15.14 -4.24 0.17
C MET A 49 -15.96 -5.40 -0.39
N MET A 50 -16.43 -6.30 0.47
CA MET A 50 -17.39 -7.33 0.08
C MET A 50 -18.72 -6.73 -0.39
N LYS A 51 -19.17 -5.63 0.22
CA LYS A 51 -20.39 -4.94 -0.19
C LYS A 51 -20.18 -4.12 -1.47
N TYR A 52 -19.05 -3.44 -1.59
CA TYR A 52 -18.69 -2.74 -2.82
C TYR A 52 -18.66 -3.69 -4.00
N ASN A 53 -18.10 -4.87 -3.82
CA ASN A 53 -18.16 -6.02 -4.73
C ASN A 53 -17.80 -5.63 -6.18
N ARG A 54 -16.68 -4.96 -6.37
CA ARG A 54 -16.15 -4.62 -7.69
C ARG A 54 -14.74 -5.18 -7.84
N LYS A 55 -14.46 -5.70 -9.04
CA LYS A 55 -13.10 -6.03 -9.45
C LYS A 55 -12.48 -4.78 -10.09
N ILE A 56 -11.32 -4.41 -9.62
CA ILE A 56 -10.57 -3.22 -10.06
C ILE A 56 -9.28 -3.69 -10.71
N HIS A 57 -8.93 -3.12 -11.87
CA HIS A 57 -7.67 -3.37 -12.55
C HIS A 57 -6.64 -2.27 -12.26
N TYR A 58 -5.37 -2.59 -12.41
CA TYR A 58 -4.29 -1.63 -12.26
C TYR A 58 -3.35 -1.63 -13.48
N PRO A 59 -3.10 -0.46 -14.12
CA PRO A 59 -3.85 0.79 -13.92
C PRO A 59 -5.29 0.66 -14.43
N GLY A 60 -6.22 1.43 -13.84
CA GLY A 60 -7.62 1.29 -14.25
C GLY A 60 -8.60 2.21 -13.54
N GLU A 61 -9.85 2.12 -13.98
CA GLU A 61 -10.96 2.87 -13.37
C GLU A 61 -11.38 2.25 -12.03
N ILE A 62 -11.88 3.11 -11.14
CA ILE A 62 -12.54 2.74 -9.88
C ILE A 62 -14.04 3.03 -10.03
N PRO A 63 -14.82 2.08 -10.57
CA PRO A 63 -16.20 2.32 -10.94
C PRO A 63 -17.09 2.50 -9.71
N ASP A 64 -17.97 3.50 -9.75
CA ASP A 64 -19.06 3.73 -8.77
C ASP A 64 -18.61 3.88 -7.30
N PHE A 65 -17.30 3.99 -7.02
CA PHE A 65 -16.80 4.03 -5.64
C PHE A 65 -17.25 5.27 -4.89
N ILE A 66 -17.30 6.41 -5.57
CA ILE A 66 -17.77 7.69 -5.00
C ILE A 66 -19.23 7.55 -4.53
N ASP A 67 -20.09 6.97 -5.33
CA ASP A 67 -21.50 6.80 -4.97
C ASP A 67 -21.68 5.73 -3.89
N PHE A 68 -20.91 4.65 -3.96
CA PHE A 68 -20.86 3.64 -2.91
C PHE A 68 -20.47 4.24 -1.54
N VAL A 69 -19.44 5.08 -1.49
CA VAL A 69 -19.00 5.76 -0.25
C VAL A 69 -20.06 6.70 0.28
N LYS A 70 -20.71 7.50 -0.59
CA LYS A 70 -21.83 8.39 -0.19
C LYS A 70 -22.96 7.64 0.48
N ASP A 71 -23.32 6.48 -0.06
CA ASP A 71 -24.43 5.65 0.41
C ASP A 71 -24.06 4.83 1.66
N ASN A 72 -22.78 4.68 1.96
CA ASN A 72 -22.24 3.82 3.02
C ASN A 72 -21.22 4.52 3.92
N ARG A 73 -21.37 5.83 4.17
CA ARG A 73 -20.41 6.66 4.93
C ARG A 73 -20.03 6.08 6.28
N GLN A 74 -20.98 5.48 7.02
CA GLN A 74 -20.69 4.87 8.32
C GLN A 74 -19.65 3.75 8.29
N TRP A 75 -19.38 3.20 7.10
CA TRP A 75 -18.36 2.16 6.90
C TRP A 75 -17.08 2.70 6.24
N CYS A 76 -17.22 3.82 5.53
CA CYS A 76 -16.17 4.37 4.70
C CYS A 76 -15.45 5.57 5.33
N ASP A 77 -15.76 5.93 6.59
CA ASP A 77 -15.12 7.06 7.28
C ASP A 77 -13.57 6.95 7.31
N ARG A 78 -13.04 5.73 7.25
CA ARG A 78 -11.61 5.43 7.16
C ARG A 78 -10.98 5.76 5.80
N TYR A 79 -11.80 5.91 4.76
CA TYR A 79 -11.35 6.00 3.37
C TYR A 79 -11.63 7.37 2.74
N THR A 80 -11.94 8.36 3.56
CA THR A 80 -12.35 9.72 3.13
C THR A 80 -11.32 10.44 2.28
N HIS A 81 -10.05 10.01 2.30
CA HIS A 81 -8.99 10.65 1.50
C HIS A 81 -8.97 10.17 0.04
N THR A 82 -9.58 9.02 -0.25
CA THR A 82 -9.52 8.34 -1.55
C THR A 82 -10.88 8.27 -2.25
N GLU A 83 -11.95 8.77 -1.63
CA GLU A 83 -13.32 8.65 -2.13
C GLU A 83 -13.60 9.39 -3.45
N TRP A 84 -12.75 10.34 -3.80
CA TRP A 84 -12.94 11.20 -4.98
C TRP A 84 -12.16 10.75 -6.20
N ASP A 85 -11.27 9.78 -6.05
CA ASP A 85 -10.46 9.30 -7.15
C ASP A 85 -11.23 8.21 -7.93
N THR A 86 -11.26 8.37 -9.24
CA THR A 86 -12.01 7.49 -10.17
C THR A 86 -11.09 6.64 -11.02
N TYR A 87 -9.79 6.85 -10.92
CA TYR A 87 -8.77 6.13 -11.68
C TYR A 87 -7.54 5.90 -10.83
N ILE A 88 -6.98 4.70 -10.88
CA ILE A 88 -5.75 4.32 -10.18
C ILE A 88 -4.61 4.08 -11.17
N ASP A 89 -3.51 4.77 -10.93
CA ASP A 89 -2.23 4.57 -11.61
C ASP A 89 -1.06 5.02 -10.70
N ARG A 90 0.16 5.00 -11.24
CA ARG A 90 1.36 5.45 -10.52
C ARG A 90 1.25 6.90 -10.01
N SER A 91 0.56 7.76 -10.75
CA SER A 91 0.42 9.18 -10.35
C SER A 91 -0.46 9.34 -9.11
N LEU A 92 -1.45 8.49 -8.94
CA LEU A 92 -2.29 8.47 -7.75
C LEU A 92 -1.51 8.01 -6.52
N ILE A 93 -0.66 7.00 -6.66
CA ILE A 93 0.24 6.55 -5.58
C ILE A 93 1.15 7.69 -5.13
N LEU A 94 1.78 8.40 -6.07
CA LEU A 94 2.61 9.58 -5.79
C LEU A 94 1.83 10.68 -5.06
N LYS A 95 0.60 10.97 -5.51
CA LYS A 95 -0.29 11.95 -4.87
C LYS A 95 -0.53 11.61 -3.40
N TYR A 96 -0.80 10.35 -3.11
CA TYR A 96 -1.10 9.89 -1.75
C TYR A 96 0.13 9.88 -0.82
N LEU A 97 1.31 9.67 -1.37
CA LEU A 97 2.56 9.69 -0.62
C LEU A 97 3.17 11.08 -0.48
N ASN A 98 2.60 12.12 -1.10
CA ASN A 98 3.17 13.48 -1.07
C ASN A 98 3.44 13.98 0.34
N GLY A 99 2.53 13.75 1.30
CA GLY A 99 2.72 14.17 2.69
C GLY A 99 3.92 13.50 3.37
N VAL A 100 4.21 12.25 3.02
CA VAL A 100 5.40 11.52 3.49
C VAL A 100 6.66 12.15 2.90
N PHE A 101 6.67 12.45 1.60
CA PHE A 101 7.82 13.07 0.93
C PHE A 101 8.08 14.48 1.43
N GLU A 102 7.04 15.28 1.64
CA GLU A 102 7.17 16.60 2.26
C GLU A 102 7.78 16.51 3.65
N PHE A 103 7.34 15.55 4.48
CA PHE A 103 7.90 15.33 5.80
C PHE A 103 9.40 14.99 5.74
N VAL A 104 9.81 14.05 4.88
CA VAL A 104 11.23 13.70 4.68
C VAL A 104 12.04 14.92 4.24
N ASN A 105 11.55 15.65 3.25
CA ASN A 105 12.25 16.82 2.69
C ASN A 105 12.41 17.96 3.71
N HIS A 106 11.41 18.19 4.56
CA HIS A 106 11.47 19.27 5.56
C HIS A 106 12.26 18.90 6.80
N THR A 107 12.24 17.64 7.21
CA THR A 107 12.80 17.21 8.50
C THR A 107 14.16 16.51 8.38
N GLY A 108 14.44 15.91 7.23
CA GLY A 108 15.59 15.03 7.02
C GLY A 108 15.54 13.74 7.84
N LYS A 109 14.38 13.40 8.44
CA LYS A 109 14.22 12.20 9.25
C LYS A 109 14.01 10.97 8.39
N GLU A 110 14.48 9.83 8.89
CA GLU A 110 14.27 8.53 8.24
C GLU A 110 12.80 8.08 8.35
N VAL A 111 12.28 7.56 7.24
CA VAL A 111 10.94 7.02 7.13
C VAL A 111 10.99 5.59 6.61
N TYR A 112 10.06 4.77 7.06
CA TYR A 112 9.95 3.36 6.71
C TYR A 112 8.49 2.99 6.40
N CYS A 113 8.25 2.25 5.33
CA CYS A 113 6.95 1.67 5.06
C CYS A 113 6.87 0.29 5.70
N GLY A 114 6.22 0.21 6.87
CA GLY A 114 6.15 -1.02 7.67
C GLY A 114 5.25 -2.10 7.08
N GLU A 115 4.27 -1.71 6.27
CA GLU A 115 3.38 -2.63 5.57
C GLU A 115 2.92 -2.06 4.24
N TYR A 116 2.86 -2.90 3.22
CA TYR A 116 2.19 -2.64 1.94
C TYR A 116 1.87 -3.97 1.25
N GLY A 117 0.85 -3.98 0.41
CA GLY A 117 0.48 -5.19 -0.32
C GLY A 117 -0.83 -5.06 -1.07
N VAL A 118 -1.17 -6.07 -1.84
CA VAL A 118 -2.43 -6.21 -2.57
C VAL A 118 -3.01 -7.59 -2.29
N VAL A 119 -4.30 -7.63 -1.99
CA VAL A 119 -5.05 -8.84 -1.68
C VAL A 119 -4.98 -9.87 -2.82
N ASP A 120 -5.04 -11.17 -2.49
CA ASP A 120 -4.98 -12.27 -3.44
C ASP A 120 -6.23 -12.43 -4.32
N GLU A 121 -7.31 -11.70 -4.02
CA GLU A 121 -8.50 -11.57 -4.88
C GLU A 121 -8.27 -10.70 -6.12
N ALA A 122 -7.25 -9.84 -6.13
CA ALA A 122 -6.86 -9.06 -7.29
C ALA A 122 -6.14 -9.93 -8.33
N ASP A 123 -6.25 -9.57 -9.62
CA ASP A 123 -5.54 -10.28 -10.68
C ASP A 123 -4.02 -10.20 -10.47
N MET A 124 -3.31 -11.30 -10.67
CA MET A 124 -1.89 -11.39 -10.40
C MET A 124 -1.08 -10.36 -11.18
N ALA A 125 -1.40 -10.12 -12.44
CA ALA A 125 -0.73 -9.12 -13.26
C ALA A 125 -0.90 -7.70 -12.69
N ASP A 126 -2.10 -7.37 -12.20
CA ASP A 126 -2.40 -6.07 -11.60
C ASP A 126 -1.70 -5.90 -10.24
N ARG A 127 -1.63 -6.97 -9.43
CA ARG A 127 -0.85 -6.99 -8.18
C ARG A 127 0.61 -6.66 -8.44
N ILE A 128 1.22 -7.34 -9.42
CA ILE A 128 2.62 -7.16 -9.78
C ILE A 128 2.87 -5.75 -10.31
N ALA A 129 1.99 -5.22 -11.16
CA ALA A 129 2.14 -3.88 -11.73
C ALA A 129 2.08 -2.80 -10.63
N TRP A 130 1.10 -2.87 -9.72
CA TRP A 130 0.99 -1.95 -8.60
C TRP A 130 2.19 -2.02 -7.66
N LEU A 131 2.65 -3.23 -7.34
CA LEU A 131 3.81 -3.44 -6.48
C LEU A 131 5.09 -2.85 -7.08
N ARG A 132 5.29 -2.98 -8.40
CA ARG A 132 6.43 -2.38 -9.11
C ARG A 132 6.40 -0.87 -8.97
N ASP A 133 5.29 -0.24 -9.36
CA ASP A 133 5.16 1.21 -9.29
C ASP A 133 5.37 1.74 -7.87
N PHE A 134 4.76 1.08 -6.87
CA PHE A 134 4.93 1.46 -5.48
C PHE A 134 6.37 1.33 -4.99
N GLN A 135 7.02 0.21 -5.28
CA GLN A 135 8.41 -0.03 -4.87
C GLN A 135 9.39 0.92 -5.55
N GLU A 136 9.22 1.17 -6.85
CA GLU A 136 10.04 2.14 -7.59
C GLU A 136 9.92 3.54 -6.98
N ILE A 137 8.69 3.96 -6.64
CA ILE A 137 8.47 5.25 -5.96
C ILE A 137 9.22 5.31 -4.63
N LEU A 138 9.16 4.28 -3.80
CA LEU A 138 9.86 4.27 -2.53
C LEU A 138 11.39 4.27 -2.70
N GLU A 139 11.90 3.58 -3.72
CA GLU A 139 13.33 3.57 -4.05
C GLU A 139 13.83 4.94 -4.52
N GLU A 140 13.08 5.62 -5.38
CA GLU A 140 13.37 7.00 -5.81
C GLU A 140 13.49 7.97 -4.63
N HIS A 141 12.76 7.70 -3.55
CA HIS A 141 12.76 8.51 -2.32
C HIS A 141 13.60 7.92 -1.18
N HIS A 142 14.36 6.84 -1.43
CA HIS A 142 15.21 6.15 -0.44
C HIS A 142 14.47 5.67 0.81
N ILE A 143 13.21 5.24 0.67
CA ILE A 143 12.37 4.74 1.77
C ILE A 143 12.44 3.21 1.82
N GLY A 144 12.86 2.67 2.97
CA GLY A 144 12.81 1.24 3.25
C GLY A 144 11.39 0.72 3.40
N ARG A 145 11.17 -0.58 3.14
CA ARG A 145 9.82 -1.16 3.15
C ARG A 145 9.78 -2.61 3.62
N ALA A 146 8.61 -3.05 4.11
CA ALA A 146 8.30 -4.46 4.39
C ALA A 146 6.98 -4.86 3.74
N TYR A 147 7.02 -5.93 2.95
CA TYR A 147 5.82 -6.47 2.29
C TYR A 147 4.91 -7.19 3.29
N TRP A 148 3.65 -6.93 3.23
CA TRP A 148 2.61 -7.68 3.92
C TRP A 148 1.90 -8.62 2.92
N ASN A 149 2.04 -9.97 3.03
CA ASN A 149 2.88 -10.62 4.01
C ASN A 149 3.55 -11.88 3.41
N TYR A 150 4.33 -12.58 4.20
CA TYR A 150 4.99 -13.80 3.74
C TYR A 150 4.00 -14.94 3.47
N LYS A 151 3.04 -15.18 4.38
CA LYS A 151 2.20 -16.39 4.32
C LYS A 151 0.80 -16.14 4.88
N ILE A 152 -0.23 -16.66 4.20
CA ILE A 152 -1.65 -16.56 4.57
C ILE A 152 -2.18 -15.11 4.67
N MET A 153 -3.33 -14.88 5.33
CA MET A 153 -3.96 -13.57 5.54
C MET A 153 -4.28 -12.81 4.25
N ASN A 154 -4.55 -13.53 3.15
CA ASN A 154 -4.99 -12.99 1.86
C ASN A 154 -4.00 -12.09 1.11
N PHE A 155 -2.73 -12.02 1.53
CA PHE A 155 -1.66 -11.26 0.87
C PHE A 155 -0.40 -12.09 0.62
N GLY A 156 -0.42 -13.37 0.96
CA GLY A 156 0.77 -14.21 1.03
C GLY A 156 1.61 -14.29 -0.25
N LEU A 157 2.92 -14.40 -0.07
CA LEU A 157 3.87 -14.79 -1.13
C LEU A 157 3.92 -16.30 -1.32
N VAL A 158 3.59 -17.04 -0.25
CA VAL A 158 3.55 -18.49 -0.26
C VAL A 158 2.18 -18.99 0.22
N ASP A 159 1.80 -20.16 -0.26
CA ASP A 159 0.60 -20.85 0.19
C ASP A 159 0.74 -21.44 1.61
N ARG A 160 -0.29 -22.12 2.10
CA ARG A 160 -0.28 -22.75 3.43
C ARG A 160 0.81 -23.82 3.59
N SER A 161 1.26 -24.44 2.51
CA SER A 161 2.35 -25.43 2.53
C SER A 161 3.75 -24.79 2.55
N GLY A 162 3.86 -23.51 2.25
CA GLY A 162 5.11 -22.78 2.10
C GLY A 162 5.61 -22.74 0.65
N LYS A 163 4.81 -23.20 -0.31
CA LYS A 163 5.15 -23.11 -1.73
C LYS A 163 4.88 -21.71 -2.25
N VAL A 164 5.81 -21.15 -3.01
CA VAL A 164 5.66 -19.86 -3.71
C VAL A 164 4.41 -19.90 -4.59
N ILE A 165 3.55 -18.88 -4.44
CA ILE A 165 2.29 -18.77 -5.19
C ILE A 165 2.56 -18.39 -6.64
N ASP A 166 3.46 -17.43 -6.85
CA ASP A 166 3.86 -16.95 -8.18
C ASP A 166 5.31 -16.45 -8.13
N ASP A 167 6.14 -16.91 -9.07
CA ASP A 167 7.58 -16.56 -9.11
C ASP A 167 7.83 -15.11 -9.50
N GLU A 168 6.99 -14.51 -10.36
CA GLU A 168 7.13 -13.11 -10.74
C GLU A 168 6.74 -12.18 -9.61
N LEU A 169 5.66 -12.49 -8.88
CA LEU A 169 5.30 -11.80 -7.66
C LEU A 169 6.45 -11.83 -6.64
N ARG A 170 7.03 -13.01 -6.40
CA ARG A 170 8.17 -13.16 -5.49
C ARG A 170 9.35 -12.30 -5.93
N LYS A 171 9.75 -12.40 -7.20
CA LYS A 171 10.85 -11.61 -7.77
C LYS A 171 10.58 -10.11 -7.64
N THR A 172 9.35 -9.67 -7.88
CA THR A 172 8.96 -8.28 -7.74
C THR A 172 9.10 -7.81 -6.29
N VAL A 173 8.56 -8.56 -5.34
CA VAL A 173 8.62 -8.16 -3.90
C VAL A 173 10.06 -8.06 -3.39
N PHE A 174 10.95 -8.95 -3.82
CA PHE A 174 12.37 -8.94 -3.42
C PHE A 174 13.26 -8.10 -4.33
N ASN A 175 12.69 -7.41 -5.32
CA ASN A 175 13.42 -6.61 -6.31
C ASN A 175 14.52 -7.41 -7.06
N GLU A 176 14.24 -8.69 -7.33
CA GLU A 176 15.16 -9.58 -8.04
C GLU A 176 15.12 -9.39 -9.58
N THR A 177 14.35 -8.43 -10.07
CA THR A 177 14.26 -8.09 -11.49
C THR A 177 15.52 -7.34 -11.92
N GLY A 178 16.57 -8.08 -12.25
CA GLY A 178 17.86 -7.54 -12.69
C GLY A 178 19.09 -8.16 -12.05
N LEU A 179 18.92 -9.03 -11.04
CA LEU A 179 20.01 -9.86 -10.58
C LEU A 179 20.25 -11.02 -11.57
N PRO A 180 21.48 -11.29 -11.98
CA PRO A 180 21.80 -12.47 -12.81
C PRO A 180 21.41 -13.74 -12.04
N ASP A 181 20.90 -14.75 -12.75
CA ASP A 181 20.39 -16.02 -12.24
C ASP A 181 21.43 -16.89 -11.46
N ASN A 182 22.45 -16.28 -10.88
CA ASN A 182 23.55 -16.94 -10.19
C ASN A 182 23.83 -16.32 -8.83
N ILE A 183 23.08 -16.71 -7.84
CA ILE A 183 23.57 -16.82 -6.45
C ILE A 183 23.01 -18.12 -5.86
#